data_eed2b1257ee4e367343a458d5e6370ab
#
_entry.id   eed2b1257ee4e367343a458d5e6370ab
#
_cell.length_a   1.000
_cell.length_b   1.000
_cell.length_c   1.000
_cell.angle_alpha   90.00
_cell.angle_beta   90.00
_cell.angle_gamma   90.00
#
_symmetry.space_group_name_H-M   'P 1'
#
loop_
_entity.id
_entity.type
_entity.pdbx_description
1 polymer ?
#
loop_
_entity_poly.entity_id
_entity_poly.type
_entity_poly.pdbx_seq_one_letter_code
_entity_poly.pdbx_strand_id
1 'polypeptide(L)'
;EFEKFEDDSVFDDAVKRGSYILAYSKTVVKKVCEKAQPRKIDGKSILVVNASHWMSEIGSRLSPDCDFAVMWYWDHEAKETKVSLRAFHEAVDVSEIAKRFGGGGHKKAAGFQLPRGKHIEDIFDKPKVSQKKASTRKKKGTT
;
A
#
# COMPACT_ATOMS: atom_id res chain seq x y z
N GLU A 1 12.26 23.71 28.53
CA GLU A 1 12.57 23.24 27.15
C GLU A 1 12.26 24.29 26.09
N PHE A 2 11.27 25.15 26.28
CA PHE A 2 10.93 26.22 25.31
C PHE A 2 12.00 27.32 25.24
N GLU A 3 12.68 27.65 26.33
CA GLU A 3 13.76 28.67 26.39
C GLU A 3 14.99 28.33 25.51
N LYS A 4 15.19 27.07 25.14
CA LYS A 4 16.28 26.63 24.25
C LYS A 4 16.11 27.03 22.77
N PHE A 5 14.92 27.45 22.36
CA PHE A 5 14.66 27.90 21.00
C PHE A 5 14.67 29.40 20.79
N GLU A 6 14.96 30.18 21.87
CA GLU A 6 15.13 31.63 21.79
C GLU A 6 16.50 32.05 21.24
N ASP A 7 17.44 31.11 21.12
CA ASP A 7 18.72 31.32 20.43
C ASP A 7 18.55 30.95 18.93
N ASP A 8 18.65 31.94 18.06
CA ASP A 8 18.53 31.80 16.62
C ASP A 8 19.47 30.73 16.06
N SER A 9 20.64 30.55 16.66
CA SER A 9 21.61 29.53 16.23
C SER A 9 21.12 28.08 16.49
N VAL A 10 20.42 27.86 17.60
CA VAL A 10 19.83 26.56 17.97
C VAL A 10 18.64 26.24 17.07
N PHE A 11 17.83 27.27 16.77
CA PHE A 11 16.70 27.12 15.86
C PHE A 11 17.17 26.78 14.43
N ASP A 12 18.16 27.51 13.92
CA ASP A 12 18.74 27.25 12.58
C ASP A 12 19.35 25.84 12.47
N ASP A 13 20.06 25.37 13.52
CA ASP A 13 20.61 24.03 13.56
C ASP A 13 19.50 22.97 13.58
N ALA A 14 18.43 23.18 14.35
CA ALA A 14 17.28 22.28 14.37
C ALA A 14 16.58 22.19 13.01
N VAL A 15 16.37 23.33 12.32
CA VAL A 15 15.80 23.37 10.96
C VAL A 15 16.69 22.62 9.97
N LYS A 16 18.01 22.83 10.04
CA LYS A 16 18.98 22.17 9.18
C LYS A 16 18.98 20.65 9.37
N ARG A 17 18.97 20.17 10.61
CA ARG A 17 18.86 18.74 10.92
C ARG A 17 17.55 18.16 10.41
N GLY A 18 16.42 18.86 10.64
CA GLY A 18 15.11 18.48 10.14
C GLY A 18 15.08 18.35 8.61
N SER A 19 15.75 19.24 7.88
CA SER A 19 15.84 19.20 6.42
C SER A 19 16.57 17.94 5.91
N TYR A 20 17.63 17.52 6.58
CA TYR A 20 18.35 16.27 6.22
C TYR A 20 17.50 15.01 6.48
N ILE A 21 16.79 14.98 7.61
CA ILE A 21 15.88 13.88 7.94
C ILE A 21 14.77 13.79 6.88
N LEU A 22 14.20 14.94 6.51
CA LEU A 22 13.15 14.99 5.48
C LEU A 22 13.68 14.56 4.10
N ALA A 23 14.87 14.98 3.71
CA ALA A 23 15.49 14.57 2.45
C ALA A 23 15.75 13.05 2.41
N TYR A 24 16.24 12.49 3.52
CA TYR A 24 16.44 11.05 3.66
C TYR A 24 15.13 10.27 3.59
N SER A 25 14.10 10.71 4.33
CA SER A 25 12.79 10.05 4.32
C SER A 25 12.17 10.03 2.91
N LYS A 26 12.26 11.13 2.16
CA LYS A 26 11.82 11.19 0.75
C LYS A 26 12.52 10.15 -0.14
N THR A 27 13.82 9.95 0.08
CA THR A 27 14.60 8.94 -0.65
C THR A 27 14.14 7.53 -0.31
N VAL A 28 13.92 7.23 0.97
CA VAL A 28 13.40 5.93 1.43
C VAL A 28 12.03 5.66 0.86
N VAL A 29 11.10 6.61 0.99
CA VAL A 29 9.73 6.50 0.45
C VAL A 29 9.76 6.24 -1.05
N LYS A 30 10.59 6.96 -1.81
CA LYS A 30 10.75 6.73 -3.25
C LYS A 30 11.15 5.29 -3.56
N LYS A 31 12.21 4.78 -2.90
CA LYS A 31 12.71 3.41 -3.09
C LYS A 31 11.68 2.34 -2.73
N VAL A 32 10.88 2.57 -1.69
CA VAL A 32 9.79 1.66 -1.32
C VAL A 32 8.70 1.67 -2.38
N CYS A 33 8.27 2.84 -2.85
CA CYS A 33 7.24 2.97 -3.88
C CYS A 33 7.64 2.32 -5.21
N GLU A 34 8.92 2.29 -5.57
CA GLU A 34 9.43 1.61 -6.76
C GLU A 34 9.21 0.08 -6.74
N LYS A 35 8.95 -0.50 -5.55
CA LYS A 35 8.64 -1.92 -5.36
C LYS A 35 7.14 -2.23 -5.38
N ALA A 36 6.29 -1.21 -5.53
CA ALA A 36 4.85 -1.40 -5.54
C ALA A 36 4.41 -2.29 -6.71
N GLN A 37 3.49 -3.20 -6.43
CA GLN A 37 2.96 -4.15 -7.40
C GLN A 37 1.51 -3.83 -7.72
N PRO A 38 1.12 -3.81 -9.01
CA PRO A 38 -0.28 -3.65 -9.39
C PRO A 38 -1.09 -4.91 -9.03
N ARG A 39 -2.24 -4.71 -8.43
CA ARG A 39 -3.23 -5.75 -8.08
C ARG A 39 -4.63 -5.18 -8.30
N LYS A 40 -5.65 -6.00 -8.01
CA LYS A 40 -7.06 -5.57 -7.98
C LYS A 40 -7.75 -6.05 -6.72
N ILE A 41 -8.67 -5.24 -6.24
CA ILE A 41 -9.66 -5.61 -5.21
C ILE A 41 -11.02 -5.15 -5.72
N ASP A 42 -11.97 -6.07 -5.90
CA ASP A 42 -13.32 -5.82 -6.44
C ASP A 42 -13.27 -5.04 -7.78
N GLY A 43 -12.37 -5.41 -8.66
CA GLY A 43 -12.18 -4.77 -9.95
C GLY A 43 -11.45 -3.42 -9.91
N LYS A 44 -11.21 -2.83 -8.74
CA LYS A 44 -10.45 -1.57 -8.57
C LYS A 44 -8.96 -1.83 -8.73
N SER A 45 -8.28 -0.95 -9.46
CA SER A 45 -6.83 -1.00 -9.64
C SER A 45 -6.12 -0.45 -8.41
N ILE A 46 -5.22 -1.22 -7.85
CA ILE A 46 -4.48 -0.84 -6.64
C ILE A 46 -2.97 -0.99 -6.85
N LEU A 47 -2.20 -0.24 -6.08
CA LEU A 47 -0.76 -0.43 -5.92
C LEU A 47 -0.50 -0.95 -4.51
N VAL A 48 0.19 -2.08 -4.42
CA VAL A 48 0.45 -2.80 -3.17
C VAL A 48 1.92 -2.83 -2.87
N VAL A 49 2.30 -2.52 -1.64
CA VAL A 49 3.69 -2.58 -1.20
C VAL A 49 3.79 -3.08 0.24
N ASN A 50 4.83 -3.86 0.53
CA ASN A 50 5.20 -4.23 1.89
C ASN A 50 5.98 -3.07 2.53
N ALA A 51 5.43 -2.50 3.60
CA ALA A 51 6.04 -1.41 4.35
C ALA A 51 5.45 -1.35 5.75
N SER A 52 6.30 -1.15 6.77
CA SER A 52 5.90 -0.99 8.18
C SER A 52 6.06 0.45 8.69
N HIS A 53 6.75 1.30 7.93
CA HIS A 53 7.02 2.70 8.25
C HIS A 53 6.67 3.60 7.07
N TRP A 54 6.49 4.89 7.32
CA TRP A 54 6.21 5.91 6.31
C TRP A 54 4.93 5.64 5.50
N MET A 55 3.95 4.96 6.11
CA MET A 55 2.76 4.48 5.40
C MET A 55 1.91 5.63 4.85
N SER A 56 1.85 6.77 5.53
CA SER A 56 1.13 7.95 5.05
C SER A 56 1.79 8.55 3.83
N GLU A 57 3.12 8.69 3.85
CA GLU A 57 3.92 9.24 2.76
C GLU A 57 3.94 8.31 1.55
N ILE A 58 4.10 7.00 1.78
CA ILE A 58 4.03 5.97 0.74
C ILE A 58 2.64 5.98 0.08
N GLY A 59 1.59 5.95 0.89
CA GLY A 59 0.22 5.97 0.40
C GLY A 59 -0.12 7.23 -0.38
N SER A 60 0.30 8.40 0.10
CA SER A 60 0.13 9.68 -0.60
C SER A 60 0.87 9.73 -1.94
N ARG A 61 2.01 9.04 -2.04
CA ARG A 61 2.78 8.97 -3.28
C ARG A 61 2.20 8.00 -4.29
N LEU A 62 1.63 6.87 -3.86
CA LEU A 62 1.10 5.82 -4.74
C LEU A 62 -0.36 6.07 -5.16
N SER A 63 -1.18 6.62 -4.26
CA SER A 63 -2.63 6.71 -4.48
C SER A 63 -3.10 7.61 -5.65
N PRO A 64 -2.35 8.61 -6.13
CA PRO A 64 -2.73 9.34 -7.35
C PRO A 64 -2.75 8.48 -8.61
N ASP A 65 -1.95 7.42 -8.67
CA ASP A 65 -1.74 6.58 -9.86
C ASP A 65 -2.63 5.32 -9.88
N CYS A 66 -3.55 5.18 -8.91
CA CYS A 66 -4.44 4.03 -8.77
C CYS A 66 -5.74 4.42 -8.08
N ASP A 67 -6.70 3.51 -7.98
CA ASP A 67 -7.93 3.77 -7.23
C ASP A 67 -7.63 3.97 -5.73
N PHE A 68 -6.74 3.14 -5.17
CA PHE A 68 -6.17 3.33 -3.82
C PHE A 68 -4.90 2.52 -3.64
N ALA A 69 -4.05 2.97 -2.72
CA ALA A 69 -2.81 2.29 -2.35
C ALA A 69 -3.02 1.39 -1.13
N VAL A 70 -2.30 0.26 -1.12
CA VAL A 70 -2.31 -0.73 -0.04
C VAL A 70 -0.90 -0.92 0.48
N MET A 71 -0.67 -0.60 1.73
CA MET A 71 0.55 -0.87 2.46
C MET A 71 0.28 -1.95 3.48
N TRP A 72 1.17 -2.93 3.61
CA TRP A 72 0.98 -4.01 4.56
C TRP A 72 2.29 -4.47 5.17
N TYR A 73 2.20 -5.05 6.36
CA TYR A 73 3.32 -5.73 7.01
C TYR A 73 2.82 -6.81 7.97
N TRP A 74 3.68 -7.78 8.24
CA TRP A 74 3.44 -8.79 9.25
C TRP A 74 3.86 -8.26 10.62
N ASP A 75 2.91 -8.22 11.55
CA ASP A 75 3.16 -7.92 12.95
C ASP A 75 3.49 -9.23 13.68
N HIS A 76 4.77 -9.41 13.99
CA HIS A 76 5.24 -10.64 14.62
C HIS A 76 4.74 -10.81 16.06
N GLU A 77 4.55 -9.73 16.78
CA GLU A 77 4.08 -9.73 18.17
C GLU A 77 2.58 -10.05 18.23
N ALA A 78 1.78 -9.35 17.45
CA ALA A 78 0.34 -9.59 17.33
C ALA A 78 -0.01 -10.85 16.51
N LYS A 79 0.94 -11.38 15.72
CA LYS A 79 0.76 -12.53 14.80
C LYS A 79 -0.36 -12.33 13.79
N GLU A 80 -0.42 -11.13 13.23
CA GLU A 80 -1.40 -10.76 12.23
C GLU A 80 -0.79 -9.86 11.15
N THR A 81 -1.43 -9.79 9.98
CA THR A 81 -1.02 -8.86 8.93
C THR A 81 -1.77 -7.54 9.11
N LYS A 82 -1.03 -6.46 9.32
CA LYS A 82 -1.57 -5.09 9.34
C LYS A 82 -1.67 -4.56 7.92
N VAL A 83 -2.82 -3.98 7.58
CA VAL A 83 -3.11 -3.43 6.25
C VAL A 83 -3.59 -1.99 6.40
N SER A 84 -2.96 -1.09 5.67
CA SER A 84 -3.33 0.32 5.58
C SER A 84 -3.73 0.68 4.16
N LEU A 85 -4.81 1.42 4.03
CA LEU A 85 -5.37 1.87 2.76
C LEU A 85 -5.28 3.39 2.66
N ARG A 86 -4.93 3.91 1.48
CA ARG A 86 -4.92 5.34 1.18
C ARG A 86 -5.54 5.60 -0.18
N ALA A 87 -6.49 6.53 -0.24
CA ALA A 87 -7.11 7.00 -1.49
C ALA A 87 -6.85 8.48 -1.71
N PHE A 88 -6.54 8.84 -2.96
CA PHE A 88 -6.42 10.22 -3.40
C PHE A 88 -7.74 10.71 -4.00
N HIS A 89 -8.34 9.91 -4.89
CA HIS A 89 -9.54 10.26 -5.64
C HIS A 89 -10.80 10.29 -4.78
N GLU A 90 -11.67 11.26 -4.99
CA GLU A 90 -12.93 11.44 -4.21
C GLU A 90 -13.94 10.32 -4.43
N ALA A 91 -13.90 9.64 -5.57
CA ALA A 91 -14.80 8.55 -5.91
C ALA A 91 -14.56 7.27 -5.08
N VAL A 92 -13.45 7.18 -4.36
CA VAL A 92 -13.08 5.98 -3.59
C VAL A 92 -13.21 6.24 -2.10
N ASP A 93 -13.95 5.36 -1.42
CA ASP A 93 -14.05 5.32 0.03
C ASP A 93 -13.36 4.05 0.56
N VAL A 94 -12.14 4.20 1.08
CA VAL A 94 -11.39 3.06 1.61
C VAL A 94 -11.89 2.59 2.96
N SER A 95 -12.70 3.38 3.68
CA SER A 95 -13.30 2.96 4.93
C SER A 95 -14.32 1.84 4.73
N GLU A 96 -15.08 1.88 3.64
CA GLU A 96 -16.03 0.82 3.28
C GLU A 96 -15.30 -0.49 2.93
N ILE A 97 -14.15 -0.38 2.28
CA ILE A 97 -13.31 -1.55 1.99
C ILE A 97 -12.78 -2.15 3.30
N ALA A 98 -12.23 -1.31 4.19
CA ALA A 98 -11.69 -1.76 5.47
C ALA A 98 -12.74 -2.43 6.36
N LYS A 99 -13.96 -1.91 6.41
CA LYS A 99 -15.08 -2.48 7.18
C LYS A 99 -15.40 -3.91 6.79
N ARG A 100 -15.30 -4.27 5.51
CA ARG A 100 -15.55 -5.65 5.04
C ARG A 100 -14.54 -6.67 5.59
N PHE A 101 -13.37 -6.19 5.98
CA PHE A 101 -12.34 -6.99 6.64
C PHE A 101 -12.30 -6.80 8.16
N GLY A 102 -13.34 -6.20 8.74
CA GLY A 102 -13.44 -5.99 10.19
C GLY A 102 -12.64 -4.79 10.71
N GLY A 103 -12.15 -3.95 9.83
CA GLY A 103 -11.45 -2.72 10.17
C GLY A 103 -12.30 -1.46 10.07
N GLY A 104 -11.68 -0.32 9.80
CA GLY A 104 -12.35 0.96 9.68
C GLY A 104 -11.39 2.10 9.41
N GLY A 105 -11.89 3.32 9.55
CA GLY A 105 -11.12 4.54 9.33
C GLY A 105 -11.96 5.60 8.63
N HIS A 106 -11.29 6.46 7.90
CA HIS A 106 -11.89 7.56 7.15
C HIS A 106 -11.88 7.26 5.66
N LYS A 107 -12.69 8.00 4.90
CA LYS A 107 -12.84 7.85 3.45
C LYS A 107 -11.50 7.77 2.70
N LYS A 108 -10.49 8.55 3.10
CA LYS A 108 -9.18 8.64 2.45
C LYS A 108 -8.08 7.81 3.13
N ALA A 109 -8.32 7.35 4.35
CA ALA A 109 -7.32 6.65 5.16
C ALA A 109 -8.02 5.67 6.09
N ALA A 110 -7.85 4.38 5.84
CA ALA A 110 -8.44 3.30 6.61
C ALA A 110 -7.47 2.15 6.78
N GLY A 111 -7.82 1.17 7.58
CA GLY A 111 -7.00 -0.01 7.78
C GLY A 111 -7.76 -1.15 8.43
N PHE A 112 -7.18 -2.33 8.35
CA PHE A 112 -7.69 -3.55 8.96
C PHE A 112 -6.56 -4.53 9.26
N GLN A 113 -6.88 -5.63 9.90
CA GLN A 113 -5.96 -6.69 10.25
C GLN A 113 -6.46 -8.01 9.67
N LEU A 114 -5.55 -8.77 9.10
CA LEU A 114 -5.84 -10.15 8.70
C LEU A 114 -5.33 -11.08 9.80
N PRO A 115 -6.19 -11.97 10.30
CA PRO A 115 -5.82 -12.88 11.38
C PRO A 115 -4.77 -13.88 10.92
N ARG A 116 -4.16 -14.54 11.89
CA ARG A 116 -3.19 -15.62 11.65
C ARG A 116 -3.74 -16.66 10.66
N GLY A 117 -2.94 -17.02 9.67
CA GLY A 117 -3.30 -17.97 8.62
C GLY A 117 -3.98 -17.36 7.40
N LYS A 118 -4.25 -16.06 7.43
CA LYS A 118 -4.65 -15.27 6.25
C LYS A 118 -3.46 -14.49 5.70
N HIS A 119 -3.26 -14.54 4.39
CA HIS A 119 -2.21 -13.82 3.70
C HIS A 119 -2.76 -12.60 2.97
N ILE A 120 -1.90 -11.61 2.73
CA ILE A 120 -2.28 -10.42 1.96
C ILE A 120 -2.83 -10.77 0.56
N GLU A 121 -2.31 -11.83 -0.06
CA GLU A 121 -2.77 -12.31 -1.37
C GLU A 121 -4.23 -12.81 -1.37
N ASP A 122 -4.78 -13.16 -0.20
CA ASP A 122 -6.16 -13.65 -0.09
C ASP A 122 -7.21 -12.55 -0.31
N ILE A 123 -6.81 -11.28 -0.22
CA ILE A 123 -7.72 -10.13 -0.42
C ILE A 123 -7.78 -9.65 -1.87
N PHE A 124 -6.86 -10.11 -2.72
CA PHE A 124 -6.80 -9.67 -4.12
C PHE A 124 -7.69 -10.50 -5.03
N ASP A 125 -8.19 -9.86 -6.08
CA ASP A 125 -8.91 -10.56 -7.13
C ASP A 125 -7.99 -11.60 -7.79
N LYS A 126 -8.50 -12.82 -7.95
CA LYS A 126 -7.77 -13.87 -8.64
C LYS A 126 -7.66 -13.53 -10.12
N PRO A 127 -6.51 -13.77 -10.77
CA PRO A 127 -6.38 -13.58 -12.20
C PRO A 127 -7.41 -14.47 -12.92
N LYS A 128 -8.17 -13.89 -13.85
CA LYS A 128 -9.04 -14.69 -14.73
C LYS A 128 -8.14 -15.62 -15.52
N VAL A 129 -8.20 -16.93 -15.24
CA VAL A 129 -7.53 -17.95 -16.02
C VAL A 129 -8.18 -17.95 -17.40
N SER A 130 -7.50 -17.39 -18.39
CA SER A 130 -7.87 -17.53 -19.78
C SER A 130 -7.75 -19.02 -20.13
N GLN A 131 -8.88 -19.72 -20.26
CA GLN A 131 -8.89 -21.07 -20.86
C GLN A 131 -8.38 -20.93 -22.30
N LYS A 132 -7.10 -21.20 -22.52
CA LYS A 132 -6.58 -21.49 -23.86
C LYS A 132 -7.31 -22.74 -24.31
N LYS A 133 -8.28 -22.59 -25.25
CA LYS A 133 -8.86 -23.69 -25.99
C LYS A 133 -7.71 -24.48 -26.57
N ALA A 134 -7.57 -25.72 -26.11
CA ALA A 134 -6.70 -26.71 -26.73
C ALA A 134 -7.21 -26.92 -28.17
N SER A 135 -6.48 -26.38 -29.12
CA SER A 135 -6.69 -26.65 -30.54
C SER A 135 -6.35 -28.11 -30.79
N THR A 136 -7.36 -28.93 -30.91
CA THR A 136 -7.25 -30.35 -31.32
C THR A 136 -6.78 -30.39 -32.77
N ARG A 137 -5.49 -30.62 -32.95
CA ARG A 137 -4.90 -30.85 -34.27
C ARG A 137 -5.35 -32.21 -34.77
N LYS A 138 -6.41 -32.26 -35.60
CA LYS A 138 -6.78 -33.43 -36.33
C LYS A 138 -5.63 -33.83 -37.25
N LYS A 139 -4.97 -34.94 -36.92
CA LYS A 139 -4.11 -35.66 -37.86
C LYS A 139 -5.02 -36.23 -38.95
N LYS A 140 -4.95 -35.71 -40.19
CA LYS A 140 -5.41 -36.42 -41.38
C LYS A 140 -4.48 -37.57 -41.62
N GLY A 141 -4.98 -38.77 -41.45
CA GLY A 141 -4.32 -39.99 -41.95
C GLY A 141 -4.33 -39.95 -43.47
N THR A 142 -3.19 -40.19 -44.05
CA THR A 142 -3.04 -40.45 -45.48
C THR A 142 -2.83 -41.94 -45.63
N THR A 143 -3.70 -42.53 -46.36
CA THR A 143 -3.60 -43.92 -46.89
C THR A 143 -2.49 -43.97 -47.91
#